data_9faf7e69cce8677237f76564b800e492
#
_entry.id   9faf7e69cce8677237f76564b800e492
#
_cell.length_a   1.000
_cell.length_b   1.000
_cell.length_c   1.000
_cell.angle_alpha   90.00
_cell.angle_beta   90.00
_cell.angle_gamma   90.00
#
_symmetry.space_group_name_H-M   'P 1'
#
loop_
_entity.id
_entity.type
_entity.pdbx_description
1 polymer ?
#
loop_
_entity_poly.entity_id
_entity_poly.type
_entity_poly.pdbx_seq_one_letter_code
_entity_poly.pdbx_strand_id
1 'polypeptide(L)'
;MLNKNGACRRTAGLVLQLCMFLVIAMGKILCYDNCMMKNILKNKKIWKIICILAIIAYTLKNLFVGADTDEGYGIMVGYRLAMGDRLLLEMWEPHQTSAIFTAVFIRLFVMLTGGVNYLNLFLRLIFFPIQAGVSAFLYKTIRRTVPQMDENVAALMGLLYYVTTPKSIFIPEYSNLHNWFFALMVLCLLRYFGSKDSEGRTVAGKLRWLVLAGIFMTCDVLAYPSMVLVFLCCLVFLLVRRSERKWKELCAYVLPCVASAAVMFTYLLSYMTPQKMLEMAGEILGEGSHQTTVGEKLLGWGSSLGEMAMILLCALLVSLGIRWLIEKVWKKKLPGLLQLPGMLFFVIVFLIQIWFWLFSSFNAIYPQLLLMAVSLTGCYTYLRRDKTEKLFYELILLAFVNYFSVLLLSNWGPMLLVTYLILGAVAGLVCLGDYWQKENTAGKKAIQILCLILVLGNAFSYTWLILGSQEYHSYVIQNVRGINREGLRAGILTDYMTAYRYNNNLAVWPEAVPDGSTVLYVGPSQFYCMLGEHKQASPDTICSMIYDERLLDYWKINPDRYPDVVVFESCYGDIAQEGENSFIWNWLMEDFQPAERKDYPYITVFMR
;
A
#
# COMPACT_ATOMS: atom_id res chain seq x y z
N MET A 1 30.42 4.41 6.38
CA MET A 1 30.87 3.07 6.79
C MET A 1 30.16 2.65 8.08
N LEU A 2 28.99 2.06 7.99
CA LEU A 2 28.24 1.56 9.15
C LEU A 2 28.90 0.27 9.67
N ASN A 3 29.22 0.30 10.94
CA ASN A 3 29.96 -0.71 11.69
C ASN A 3 29.27 -2.10 11.60
N LYS A 4 29.73 -2.97 10.68
CA LYS A 4 29.21 -4.33 10.44
C LYS A 4 29.18 -5.21 11.70
N ASN A 5 30.04 -4.96 12.68
CA ASN A 5 30.09 -5.72 13.94
C ASN A 5 28.99 -5.36 14.94
N GLY A 6 28.38 -4.18 14.83
CA GLY A 6 27.25 -3.77 15.67
C GLY A 6 25.93 -4.40 15.24
N ALA A 7 25.75 -4.64 13.95
CA ALA A 7 24.53 -5.26 13.41
C ALA A 7 24.41 -6.74 13.83
N CYS A 8 25.49 -7.51 13.73
CA CYS A 8 25.49 -8.95 14.06
C CYS A 8 25.24 -9.21 15.57
N ARG A 9 25.77 -8.38 16.48
CA ARG A 9 25.49 -8.47 17.92
C ARG A 9 24.06 -8.06 18.29
N ARG A 10 23.49 -7.06 17.59
CA ARG A 10 22.07 -6.68 17.78
C ARG A 10 21.14 -7.80 17.33
N THR A 11 21.41 -8.45 16.20
CA THR A 11 20.61 -9.56 15.68
C THR A 11 20.62 -10.77 16.61
N ALA A 12 21.77 -11.15 17.17
CA ALA A 12 21.88 -12.26 18.12
C ALA A 12 21.14 -11.99 19.44
N GLY A 13 21.24 -10.78 19.99
CA GLY A 13 20.47 -10.36 21.18
C GLY A 13 18.97 -10.35 20.93
N LEU A 14 18.55 -9.90 19.75
CA LEU A 14 17.17 -9.86 19.29
C LEU A 14 16.57 -11.27 19.17
N VAL A 15 17.31 -12.22 18.58
CA VAL A 15 16.90 -13.63 18.44
C VAL A 15 16.74 -14.28 19.81
N LEU A 16 17.62 -14.00 20.76
CA LEU A 16 17.52 -14.56 22.12
C LEU A 16 16.29 -14.04 22.87
N GLN A 17 16.01 -12.72 22.78
CA GLN A 17 14.80 -12.11 23.35
C GLN A 17 13.53 -12.65 22.71
N LEU A 18 13.54 -12.83 21.39
CA LEU A 18 12.45 -13.44 20.64
C LEU A 18 12.19 -14.89 21.09
N CYS A 19 13.25 -15.70 21.24
CA CYS A 19 13.14 -17.07 21.73
C CYS A 19 12.56 -17.11 23.15
N MET A 20 13.00 -16.25 24.06
CA MET A 20 12.42 -16.15 25.41
C MET A 20 10.95 -15.71 25.38
N PHE A 21 10.59 -14.72 24.58
CA PHE A 21 9.21 -14.28 24.40
C PHE A 21 8.33 -15.40 23.84
N LEU A 22 8.80 -16.13 22.83
CA LEU A 22 8.11 -17.25 22.23
C LEU A 22 7.88 -18.39 23.24
N VAL A 23 8.88 -18.72 24.06
CA VAL A 23 8.78 -19.76 25.11
C VAL A 23 7.77 -19.35 26.17
N ILE A 24 7.79 -18.10 26.63
CA ILE A 24 6.84 -17.59 27.64
C ILE A 24 5.42 -17.50 27.07
N ALA A 25 5.26 -16.99 25.85
CA ALA A 25 3.96 -16.88 25.19
C ALA A 25 3.36 -18.25 24.91
N MET A 26 4.16 -19.20 24.42
CA MET A 26 3.72 -20.57 24.20
C MET A 26 3.41 -21.30 25.52
N GLY A 27 4.20 -21.11 26.56
CA GLY A 27 3.91 -21.64 27.90
C GLY A 27 2.54 -21.15 28.39
N LYS A 28 2.22 -19.88 28.24
CA LYS A 28 0.91 -19.32 28.56
C LYS A 28 -0.21 -19.86 27.67
N ILE A 29 0.02 -19.97 26.35
CA ILE A 29 -0.99 -20.53 25.40
C ILE A 29 -1.25 -22.02 25.68
N LEU A 30 -0.24 -22.78 26.08
CA LEU A 30 -0.38 -24.20 26.42
C LEU A 30 -1.00 -24.43 27.81
N CYS A 31 -0.80 -23.50 28.76
CA CYS A 31 -1.34 -23.56 30.12
C CYS A 31 -2.72 -22.92 30.26
N TYR A 32 -3.08 -21.97 29.37
CA TYR A 32 -4.41 -21.35 29.41
C TYR A 32 -5.45 -22.36 28.91
N ASP A 33 -6.20 -22.85 29.85
CA ASP A 33 -7.21 -23.86 29.68
C ASP A 33 -8.11 -23.60 28.47
N ASN A 34 -8.26 -24.61 27.67
CA ASN A 34 -9.09 -24.77 26.48
C ASN A 34 -10.55 -24.22 26.61
N CYS A 35 -11.00 -23.73 27.75
CA CYS A 35 -12.39 -23.43 28.04
C CYS A 35 -12.85 -22.09 27.45
N MET A 36 -12.08 -21.00 27.62
CA MET A 36 -12.51 -19.66 27.17
C MET A 36 -12.46 -19.51 25.65
N MET A 37 -11.38 -19.93 24.99
CA MET A 37 -11.29 -19.93 23.53
C MET A 37 -12.26 -20.90 22.87
N LYS A 38 -12.47 -22.09 23.47
CA LYS A 38 -13.51 -23.05 23.00
C LYS A 38 -14.90 -22.44 23.09
N ASN A 39 -15.22 -21.66 24.12
CA ASN A 39 -16.54 -21.04 24.29
C ASN A 39 -16.74 -19.87 23.31
N ILE A 40 -15.72 -19.03 23.08
CA ILE A 40 -15.79 -17.95 22.08
C ILE A 40 -15.96 -18.53 20.68
N LEU A 41 -15.21 -19.57 20.31
CA LEU A 41 -15.30 -20.22 19.00
C LEU A 41 -16.55 -21.08 18.82
N LYS A 42 -17.12 -21.60 19.91
CA LYS A 42 -18.42 -22.31 19.87
C LYS A 42 -19.58 -21.35 19.64
N ASN A 43 -19.52 -20.14 20.18
CA ASN A 43 -20.58 -19.16 19.99
C ASN A 43 -20.36 -18.34 18.73
N LYS A 44 -20.95 -18.80 17.62
CA LYS A 44 -20.86 -18.14 16.30
C LYS A 44 -21.28 -16.67 16.30
N LYS A 45 -22.01 -16.19 17.29
CA LYS A 45 -22.42 -14.79 17.41
C LYS A 45 -21.30 -13.91 17.99
N ILE A 46 -20.54 -14.41 18.96
CA ILE A 46 -19.52 -13.61 19.68
C ILE A 46 -18.39 -13.17 18.75
N TRP A 47 -17.77 -14.10 18.00
CA TRP A 47 -16.66 -13.73 17.12
C TRP A 47 -17.10 -12.79 15.97
N LYS A 48 -18.35 -12.92 15.48
CA LYS A 48 -18.90 -11.99 14.49
C LYS A 48 -19.03 -10.58 15.04
N ILE A 49 -19.52 -10.47 16.30
CA ILE A 49 -19.60 -9.17 17.00
C ILE A 49 -18.19 -8.58 17.17
N ILE A 50 -17.20 -9.36 17.59
CA ILE A 50 -15.82 -8.91 17.73
C ILE A 50 -15.27 -8.40 16.39
N CYS A 51 -15.48 -9.13 15.28
CA CYS A 51 -15.07 -8.67 13.95
C CYS A 51 -15.76 -7.36 13.57
N ILE A 52 -17.07 -7.25 13.78
CA ILE A 52 -17.81 -6.02 13.46
C ILE A 52 -17.27 -4.83 14.26
N LEU A 53 -17.06 -5.00 15.56
CA LEU A 53 -16.49 -3.95 16.42
C LEU A 53 -15.08 -3.56 15.99
N ALA A 54 -14.22 -4.55 15.67
CA ALA A 54 -12.87 -4.31 15.18
C ALA A 54 -12.86 -3.53 13.86
N ILE A 55 -13.77 -3.86 12.93
CA ILE A 55 -13.91 -3.17 11.64
C ILE A 55 -14.45 -1.74 11.83
N ILE A 56 -15.42 -1.55 12.71
CA ILE A 56 -15.92 -0.21 13.03
C ILE A 56 -14.79 0.64 13.62
N ALA A 57 -14.06 0.10 14.60
CA ALA A 57 -12.93 0.79 15.23
C ALA A 57 -11.83 1.13 14.21
N TYR A 58 -11.46 0.17 13.33
CA TYR A 58 -10.54 0.37 12.23
C TYR A 58 -10.99 1.49 11.29
N THR A 59 -12.24 1.46 10.86
CA THR A 59 -12.78 2.43 9.90
C THR A 59 -12.85 3.82 10.53
N LEU A 60 -13.42 3.96 11.74
CA LEU A 60 -13.55 5.26 12.41
C LEU A 60 -12.20 5.87 12.75
N LYS A 61 -11.26 5.06 13.29
CA LYS A 61 -9.91 5.55 13.57
C LYS A 61 -9.24 6.08 12.32
N ASN A 62 -9.21 5.32 11.25
CA ASN A 62 -8.49 5.68 10.03
C ASN A 62 -9.22 6.74 9.19
N LEU A 63 -10.51 6.95 9.42
CA LEU A 63 -11.26 8.06 8.85
C LEU A 63 -10.86 9.41 9.48
N PHE A 64 -10.67 9.45 10.81
CA PHE A 64 -10.50 10.70 11.54
C PHE A 64 -9.11 10.93 12.13
N VAL A 65 -8.26 9.93 12.22
CA VAL A 65 -6.97 10.01 12.93
C VAL A 65 -5.79 9.82 11.99
N GLY A 66 -4.79 10.66 12.19
CA GLY A 66 -3.51 10.61 11.48
C GLY A 66 -3.46 11.52 10.25
N ALA A 67 -2.27 12.01 9.98
CA ALA A 67 -1.95 12.77 8.77
C ALA A 67 -0.55 12.39 8.31
N ASP A 68 -0.41 12.08 7.03
CA ASP A 68 0.84 11.67 6.41
C ASP A 68 1.27 12.68 5.35
N THR A 69 2.56 12.74 5.12
CA THR A 69 3.16 13.49 4.01
C THR A 69 2.73 12.89 2.67
N ASP A 70 2.80 11.58 2.52
CA ASP A 70 2.39 10.87 1.30
C ASP A 70 0.89 11.02 1.01
N GLU A 71 0.05 11.19 2.04
CA GLU A 71 -1.37 11.50 1.86
C GLU A 71 -1.54 12.90 1.27
N GLY A 72 -0.83 13.90 1.82
CA GLY A 72 -0.75 15.25 1.27
C GLY A 72 -0.23 15.27 -0.16
N TYR A 73 0.81 14.49 -0.44
CA TYR A 73 1.35 14.28 -1.79
C TYR A 73 0.28 13.78 -2.75
N GLY A 74 -0.38 12.67 -2.44
CA GLY A 74 -1.40 12.08 -3.32
C GLY A 74 -2.58 13.02 -3.60
N ILE A 75 -2.99 13.83 -2.61
CA ILE A 75 -4.02 14.85 -2.79
C ILE A 75 -3.52 15.96 -3.70
N MET A 76 -2.29 16.44 -3.48
CA MET A 76 -1.73 17.55 -4.25
C MET A 76 -1.50 17.19 -5.72
N VAL A 77 -1.00 15.99 -6.01
CA VAL A 77 -0.86 15.49 -7.39
C VAL A 77 -2.22 15.48 -8.09
N GLY A 78 -3.27 15.00 -7.41
CA GLY A 78 -4.65 15.04 -7.92
C GLY A 78 -5.20 16.46 -8.10
N TYR A 79 -4.89 17.36 -7.16
CA TYR A 79 -5.30 18.78 -7.22
C TYR A 79 -4.67 19.53 -8.39
N ARG A 80 -3.36 19.35 -8.62
CA ARG A 80 -2.66 19.95 -9.76
C ARG A 80 -3.36 19.62 -11.09
N LEU A 81 -3.64 18.34 -11.31
CA LEU A 81 -4.37 17.91 -12.53
C LEU A 81 -5.81 18.44 -12.55
N ALA A 82 -6.50 18.49 -11.40
CA ALA A 82 -7.87 19.02 -11.31
C ALA A 82 -7.93 20.52 -11.64
N MET A 83 -6.87 21.27 -11.32
CA MET A 83 -6.78 22.71 -11.59
C MET A 83 -6.18 23.03 -12.97
N GLY A 84 -5.76 22.02 -13.73
CA GLY A 84 -5.40 22.19 -15.14
C GLY A 84 -3.91 21.98 -15.46
N ASP A 85 -3.08 21.55 -14.51
CA ASP A 85 -1.71 21.16 -14.79
C ASP A 85 -1.68 19.99 -15.79
N ARG A 86 -0.75 20.02 -16.73
CA ARG A 86 -0.64 19.05 -17.83
C ARG A 86 0.33 17.92 -17.45
N LEU A 87 -0.14 16.68 -17.58
CA LEU A 87 0.70 15.50 -17.36
C LEU A 87 1.94 15.51 -18.24
N LEU A 88 3.04 15.03 -17.73
CA LEU A 88 4.39 15.00 -18.35
C LEU A 88 5.00 16.38 -18.62
N LEU A 89 4.22 17.40 -18.88
CA LEU A 89 4.75 18.72 -19.21
C LEU A 89 5.01 19.57 -17.97
N GLU A 90 4.02 19.65 -17.09
CA GLU A 90 4.07 20.46 -15.86
C GLU A 90 4.20 19.60 -14.58
N MET A 91 4.01 18.31 -14.71
CA MET A 91 4.11 17.33 -13.63
C MET A 91 5.08 16.21 -14.04
N TRP A 92 6.11 15.97 -13.23
CA TRP A 92 7.14 14.96 -13.54
C TRP A 92 7.20 13.82 -12.52
N GLU A 93 6.19 13.68 -11.69
CA GLU A 93 6.11 12.57 -10.74
C GLU A 93 5.94 11.22 -11.46
N PRO A 94 6.63 10.16 -11.00
CA PRO A 94 6.53 8.82 -11.61
C PRO A 94 5.10 8.25 -11.62
N HIS A 95 4.27 8.63 -10.65
CA HIS A 95 2.89 8.15 -10.49
C HIS A 95 1.82 9.18 -10.90
N GLN A 96 2.19 10.24 -11.62
CA GLN A 96 1.29 11.35 -11.98
C GLN A 96 0.02 10.92 -12.72
N THR A 97 0.09 9.84 -13.52
CA THR A 97 -1.08 9.31 -14.24
C THR A 97 -2.18 8.78 -13.32
N SER A 98 -1.85 8.43 -12.07
CA SER A 98 -2.84 8.08 -11.05
C SER A 98 -3.76 9.25 -10.69
N ALA A 99 -3.27 10.49 -10.85
CA ALA A 99 -4.03 11.70 -10.61
C ALA A 99 -5.33 11.77 -11.41
N ILE A 100 -5.41 11.14 -12.59
CA ILE A 100 -6.62 11.10 -13.43
C ILE A 100 -7.84 10.64 -12.62
N PHE A 101 -7.66 9.68 -11.72
CA PHE A 101 -8.74 9.15 -10.90
C PHE A 101 -9.07 10.05 -9.70
N THR A 102 -8.05 10.55 -9.01
CA THR A 102 -8.20 11.38 -7.81
C THR A 102 -8.70 12.78 -8.17
N ALA A 103 -8.24 13.35 -9.28
CA ALA A 103 -8.62 14.67 -9.78
C ALA A 103 -10.14 14.81 -9.99
N VAL A 104 -10.82 13.73 -10.43
CA VAL A 104 -12.28 13.75 -10.62
C VAL A 104 -13.00 14.06 -9.30
N PHE A 105 -12.61 13.41 -8.22
CA PHE A 105 -13.19 13.62 -6.90
C PHE A 105 -12.84 14.99 -6.34
N ILE A 106 -11.58 15.42 -6.51
CA ILE A 106 -11.11 16.73 -6.03
C ILE A 106 -11.84 17.85 -6.78
N ARG A 107 -11.92 17.78 -8.11
CA ARG A 107 -12.62 18.78 -8.91
C ARG A 107 -14.11 18.87 -8.53
N LEU A 108 -14.77 17.73 -8.36
CA LEU A 108 -16.14 17.69 -7.89
C LEU A 108 -16.29 18.36 -6.52
N PHE A 109 -15.40 18.06 -5.57
CA PHE A 109 -15.44 18.64 -4.23
C PHE A 109 -15.24 20.16 -4.28
N VAL A 110 -14.21 20.65 -4.98
CA VAL A 110 -13.94 22.09 -5.09
C VAL A 110 -15.07 22.83 -5.78
N MET A 111 -15.66 22.25 -6.83
CA MET A 111 -16.84 22.83 -7.50
C MET A 111 -18.06 22.94 -6.57
N LEU A 112 -18.26 22.00 -5.66
CA LEU A 112 -19.40 21.99 -4.75
C LEU A 112 -19.20 22.86 -3.52
N THR A 113 -17.96 22.99 -3.03
CA THR A 113 -17.66 23.67 -1.75
C THR A 113 -17.02 25.05 -1.94
N GLY A 114 -16.48 25.35 -3.12
CA GLY A 114 -15.73 26.56 -3.40
C GLY A 114 -14.34 26.61 -2.77
N GLY A 115 -13.82 25.49 -2.24
CA GLY A 115 -12.52 25.47 -1.59
C GLY A 115 -12.03 24.05 -1.22
N VAL A 116 -10.98 23.97 -0.40
CA VAL A 116 -10.31 22.72 -0.05
C VAL A 116 -10.53 22.28 1.42
N ASN A 117 -11.36 23.02 2.18
CA ASN A 117 -11.65 22.68 3.57
C ASN A 117 -12.32 21.29 3.64
N TYR A 118 -11.79 20.40 4.50
CA TYR A 118 -12.24 19.00 4.66
C TYR A 118 -11.97 18.08 3.46
N LEU A 119 -11.19 18.48 2.46
CA LEU A 119 -10.92 17.67 1.27
C LEU A 119 -10.31 16.30 1.62
N ASN A 120 -9.38 16.24 2.57
CA ASN A 120 -8.79 14.98 3.01
C ASN A 120 -9.86 14.04 3.61
N LEU A 121 -10.70 14.55 4.52
CA LEU A 121 -11.81 13.79 5.10
C LEU A 121 -12.78 13.30 4.04
N PHE A 122 -13.11 14.14 3.05
CA PHE A 122 -13.95 13.75 1.92
C PHE A 122 -13.35 12.59 1.11
N LEU A 123 -12.05 12.65 0.80
CA LEU A 123 -11.38 11.58 0.06
C LEU A 123 -11.31 10.28 0.87
N ARG A 124 -11.14 10.35 2.20
CA ARG A 124 -11.24 9.18 3.08
C ARG A 124 -12.65 8.60 3.11
N LEU A 125 -13.68 9.45 3.09
CA LEU A 125 -15.08 9.01 2.98
C LEU A 125 -15.37 8.31 1.65
N ILE A 126 -14.67 8.64 0.57
CA ILE A 126 -14.74 7.93 -0.72
C ILE A 126 -13.98 6.61 -0.67
N PHE A 127 -12.82 6.59 -0.01
CA PHE A 127 -11.97 5.40 0.07
C PHE A 127 -12.71 4.21 0.67
N PHE A 128 -13.34 4.36 1.85
CA PHE A 128 -13.92 3.22 2.58
C PHE A 128 -15.06 2.52 1.84
N PRO A 129 -16.03 3.20 1.20
CA PRO A 129 -17.04 2.54 0.36
C PRO A 129 -16.45 1.79 -0.83
N ILE A 130 -15.42 2.33 -1.51
CA ILE A 130 -14.75 1.64 -2.62
C ILE A 130 -14.06 0.38 -2.11
N GLN A 131 -13.27 0.49 -1.04
CA GLN A 131 -12.61 -0.65 -0.39
C GLN A 131 -13.61 -1.73 0.02
N ALA A 132 -14.76 -1.34 0.60
CA ALA A 132 -15.83 -2.26 0.95
C ALA A 132 -16.47 -2.91 -0.28
N GLY A 133 -16.63 -2.16 -1.37
CA GLY A 133 -17.15 -2.66 -2.64
C GLY A 133 -16.27 -3.74 -3.26
N VAL A 134 -14.95 -3.50 -3.31
CA VAL A 134 -13.96 -4.49 -3.79
C VAL A 134 -13.95 -5.72 -2.89
N SER A 135 -13.98 -5.54 -1.57
CA SER A 135 -14.06 -6.63 -0.58
C SER A 135 -15.32 -7.50 -0.75
N ALA A 136 -16.47 -6.85 -0.95
CA ALA A 136 -17.73 -7.56 -1.21
C ALA A 136 -17.71 -8.30 -2.55
N PHE A 137 -17.05 -7.73 -3.57
CA PHE A 137 -16.88 -8.40 -4.86
C PHE A 137 -15.95 -9.61 -4.75
N LEU A 138 -14.87 -9.49 -3.97
CA LEU A 138 -13.97 -10.62 -3.63
C LEU A 138 -14.76 -11.74 -2.94
N TYR A 139 -15.51 -11.44 -1.88
CA TYR A 139 -16.37 -12.41 -1.19
C TYR A 139 -17.32 -13.14 -2.16
N LYS A 140 -18.09 -12.37 -2.97
CA LYS A 140 -19.02 -12.94 -3.95
C LYS A 140 -18.32 -13.78 -5.02
N THR A 141 -17.10 -13.42 -5.40
CA THR A 141 -16.32 -14.15 -6.39
C THR A 141 -15.82 -15.47 -5.83
N ILE A 142 -15.24 -15.48 -4.61
CA ILE A 142 -14.81 -16.72 -3.92
C ILE A 142 -15.99 -17.68 -3.74
N ARG A 143 -17.14 -17.18 -3.25
CA ARG A 143 -18.35 -18.01 -3.07
C ARG A 143 -18.83 -18.67 -4.36
N ARG A 144 -18.66 -17.99 -5.49
CA ARG A 144 -19.04 -18.53 -6.80
C ARG A 144 -18.02 -19.52 -7.35
N THR A 145 -16.73 -19.22 -7.19
CA THR A 145 -15.64 -20.03 -7.77
C THR A 145 -15.36 -21.29 -6.95
N VAL A 146 -15.53 -21.20 -5.63
CA VAL A 146 -15.32 -22.31 -4.67
C VAL A 146 -16.60 -22.53 -3.84
N PRO A 147 -17.66 -23.12 -4.42
CA PRO A 147 -18.96 -23.25 -3.75
C PRO A 147 -18.91 -24.07 -2.45
N GLN A 148 -17.95 -25.03 -2.34
CA GLN A 148 -17.72 -25.86 -1.16
C GLN A 148 -17.09 -25.10 0.02
N MET A 149 -16.56 -23.90 -0.19
CA MET A 149 -15.97 -23.10 0.88
C MET A 149 -17.04 -22.61 1.86
N ASP A 150 -16.72 -22.67 3.15
CA ASP A 150 -17.59 -22.13 4.20
C ASP A 150 -17.82 -20.63 4.00
N GLU A 151 -19.07 -20.21 4.15
CA GLU A 151 -19.47 -18.82 3.93
C GLU A 151 -18.77 -17.84 4.86
N ASN A 152 -18.54 -18.22 6.12
CA ASN A 152 -17.84 -17.37 7.08
C ASN A 152 -16.36 -17.22 6.71
N VAL A 153 -15.73 -18.28 6.18
CA VAL A 153 -14.32 -18.22 5.70
C VAL A 153 -14.22 -17.28 4.51
N ALA A 154 -15.14 -17.39 3.54
CA ALA A 154 -15.16 -16.47 2.39
C ALA A 154 -15.42 -15.01 2.83
N ALA A 155 -16.30 -14.79 3.81
CA ALA A 155 -16.55 -13.47 4.39
C ALA A 155 -15.30 -12.91 5.08
N LEU A 156 -14.59 -13.72 5.86
CA LEU A 156 -13.32 -13.33 6.50
C LEU A 156 -12.23 -13.01 5.48
N MET A 157 -12.17 -13.70 4.33
CA MET A 157 -11.25 -13.35 3.24
C MET A 157 -11.59 -11.98 2.63
N GLY A 158 -12.88 -11.67 2.45
CA GLY A 158 -13.32 -10.33 2.05
C GLY A 158 -12.94 -9.27 3.08
N LEU A 159 -13.18 -9.54 4.37
CA LEU A 159 -12.80 -8.64 5.47
C LEU A 159 -11.28 -8.48 5.58
N LEU A 160 -10.49 -9.53 5.33
CA LEU A 160 -9.04 -9.45 5.29
C LEU A 160 -8.57 -8.43 4.23
N TYR A 161 -9.15 -8.48 3.03
CA TYR A 161 -8.86 -7.48 2.01
C TYR A 161 -9.27 -6.07 2.47
N TYR A 162 -10.42 -5.93 3.13
CA TYR A 162 -10.90 -4.63 3.62
C TYR A 162 -9.94 -3.97 4.61
N VAL A 163 -9.39 -4.74 5.54
CA VAL A 163 -8.48 -4.23 6.58
C VAL A 163 -7.01 -4.24 6.20
N THR A 164 -6.67 -4.63 4.97
CA THR A 164 -5.29 -4.64 4.47
C THR A 164 -5.13 -3.56 3.40
N THR A 165 -4.35 -2.55 3.72
CA THR A 165 -3.97 -1.48 2.78
C THR A 165 -2.47 -1.52 2.52
N PRO A 166 -2.00 -1.09 1.33
CA PRO A 166 -0.57 -1.04 1.03
C PRO A 166 0.23 -0.19 2.02
N LYS A 167 -0.32 0.94 2.39
CA LYS A 167 0.24 1.93 3.31
C LYS A 167 -0.80 2.32 4.35
N SER A 168 -0.42 3.15 5.33
CA SER A 168 -1.37 3.74 6.29
C SER A 168 -2.11 4.97 5.72
N ILE A 169 -2.33 5.00 4.40
CA ILE A 169 -3.00 6.08 3.66
C ILE A 169 -4.38 5.59 3.26
N PHE A 170 -5.41 6.40 3.51
CA PHE A 170 -6.81 6.02 3.33
C PHE A 170 -7.55 6.94 2.37
N ILE A 171 -6.90 7.31 1.27
CA ILE A 171 -7.46 8.07 0.16
C ILE A 171 -7.25 7.34 -1.17
N PRO A 172 -7.98 7.68 -2.25
CA PRO A 172 -7.72 7.19 -3.60
C PRO A 172 -6.41 7.79 -4.17
N GLU A 173 -5.25 7.27 -3.77
CA GLU A 173 -3.93 7.63 -4.30
C GLU A 173 -3.31 6.43 -5.04
N TYR A 174 -2.19 6.60 -5.70
CA TYR A 174 -1.60 5.63 -6.61
C TYR A 174 -1.50 4.20 -6.05
N SER A 175 -1.11 4.01 -4.78
CA SER A 175 -0.94 2.68 -4.20
C SER A 175 -2.27 1.98 -3.90
N ASN A 176 -3.28 2.73 -3.43
CA ASN A 176 -4.62 2.21 -3.20
C ASN A 176 -5.38 1.97 -4.50
N LEU A 177 -5.26 2.88 -5.48
CA LEU A 177 -5.83 2.70 -6.82
C LEU A 177 -5.28 1.45 -7.49
N HIS A 178 -3.95 1.26 -7.46
CA HIS A 178 -3.31 0.05 -7.92
C HIS A 178 -3.89 -1.19 -7.22
N ASN A 179 -3.94 -1.21 -5.89
CA ASN A 179 -4.45 -2.34 -5.12
C ASN A 179 -5.90 -2.70 -5.52
N TRP A 180 -6.76 -1.69 -5.75
CA TRP A 180 -8.14 -1.92 -6.20
C TRP A 180 -8.21 -2.43 -7.63
N PHE A 181 -7.50 -1.81 -8.57
CA PHE A 181 -7.58 -2.17 -9.99
C PHE A 181 -6.97 -3.55 -10.23
N PHE A 182 -5.85 -3.86 -9.60
CA PHE A 182 -5.28 -5.21 -9.63
C PHE A 182 -6.26 -6.25 -9.08
N ALA A 183 -6.90 -5.97 -7.92
CA ALA A 183 -7.89 -6.87 -7.35
C ALA A 183 -9.10 -7.05 -8.28
N LEU A 184 -9.65 -5.99 -8.83
CA LEU A 184 -10.78 -6.04 -9.75
C LEU A 184 -10.44 -6.81 -11.02
N MET A 185 -9.25 -6.61 -11.60
CA MET A 185 -8.74 -7.35 -12.73
C MET A 185 -8.68 -8.86 -12.43
N VAL A 186 -8.03 -9.23 -11.31
CA VAL A 186 -7.93 -10.64 -10.86
C VAL A 186 -9.31 -11.24 -10.62
N LEU A 187 -10.23 -10.53 -9.98
CA LEU A 187 -11.58 -11.01 -9.73
C LEU A 187 -12.37 -11.23 -11.02
N CYS A 188 -12.17 -10.39 -12.03
CA CYS A 188 -12.75 -10.59 -13.36
C CYS A 188 -12.17 -11.83 -14.05
N LEU A 189 -10.85 -12.07 -13.96
CA LEU A 189 -10.23 -13.31 -14.45
C LEU A 189 -10.79 -14.54 -13.74
N LEU A 190 -10.93 -14.48 -12.40
CA LEU A 190 -11.58 -15.56 -11.63
C LEU A 190 -13.02 -15.81 -12.06
N ARG A 191 -13.80 -14.76 -12.33
CA ARG A 191 -15.18 -14.88 -12.83
C ARG A 191 -15.24 -15.51 -14.21
N TYR A 192 -14.23 -15.30 -15.03
CA TYR A 192 -14.15 -15.91 -16.35
C TYR A 192 -13.70 -17.37 -16.29
N PHE A 193 -12.53 -17.63 -15.68
CA PHE A 193 -11.93 -18.97 -15.68
C PHE A 193 -12.46 -19.92 -14.59
N GLY A 194 -13.00 -19.39 -13.51
CA GLY A 194 -13.57 -20.16 -12.41
C GLY A 194 -15.05 -20.52 -12.57
N SER A 195 -15.67 -20.16 -13.71
CA SER A 195 -17.06 -20.53 -13.99
C SER A 195 -17.20 -22.05 -14.20
N LYS A 196 -18.19 -22.65 -13.53
CA LYS A 196 -18.49 -24.09 -13.65
C LYS A 196 -19.91 -24.27 -14.18
N ASP A 197 -20.16 -25.32 -14.95
CA ASP A 197 -21.51 -25.74 -15.38
C ASP A 197 -22.27 -26.45 -14.25
N SER A 198 -23.49 -26.89 -14.55
CA SER A 198 -24.33 -27.65 -13.61
C SER A 198 -23.74 -29.00 -13.21
N GLU A 199 -22.80 -29.53 -13.98
CA GLU A 199 -22.09 -30.77 -13.71
C GLU A 199 -20.73 -30.54 -13.02
N GLY A 200 -20.42 -29.27 -12.66
CA GLY A 200 -19.17 -28.90 -11.99
C GLY A 200 -17.95 -28.83 -12.91
N ARG A 201 -18.11 -28.97 -14.24
CA ARG A 201 -17.03 -28.81 -15.22
C ARG A 201 -16.71 -27.34 -15.42
N THR A 202 -15.43 -27.01 -15.54
CA THR A 202 -14.99 -25.63 -15.82
C THR A 202 -15.42 -25.23 -17.23
N VAL A 203 -16.22 -24.19 -17.35
CA VAL A 203 -16.71 -23.60 -18.60
C VAL A 203 -16.21 -22.17 -18.70
N ALA A 204 -15.81 -21.75 -19.91
CA ALA A 204 -15.45 -20.36 -20.17
C ALA A 204 -16.62 -19.43 -19.82
N GLY A 205 -16.34 -18.44 -18.97
CA GLY A 205 -17.31 -17.42 -18.57
C GLY A 205 -17.69 -16.49 -19.74
N LYS A 206 -18.54 -15.50 -19.43
CA LYS A 206 -18.91 -14.50 -20.42
C LYS A 206 -17.73 -13.58 -20.73
N LEU A 207 -17.42 -13.33 -22.00
CA LEU A 207 -16.30 -12.48 -22.46
C LEU A 207 -16.27 -11.09 -21.82
N ARG A 208 -17.44 -10.56 -21.39
CA ARG A 208 -17.50 -9.29 -20.65
C ARG A 208 -16.54 -9.22 -19.46
N TRP A 209 -16.25 -10.36 -18.82
CA TRP A 209 -15.32 -10.39 -17.68
C TRP A 209 -13.88 -10.17 -18.12
N LEU A 210 -13.51 -10.66 -19.31
CA LEU A 210 -12.18 -10.39 -19.87
C LEU A 210 -12.06 -8.93 -20.34
N VAL A 211 -13.12 -8.37 -20.92
CA VAL A 211 -13.18 -6.94 -21.29
C VAL A 211 -12.99 -6.08 -20.03
N LEU A 212 -13.71 -6.37 -18.94
CA LEU A 212 -13.55 -5.67 -17.66
C LEU A 212 -12.15 -5.87 -17.08
N ALA A 213 -11.58 -7.07 -17.17
CA ALA A 213 -10.21 -7.32 -16.74
C ALA A 213 -9.21 -6.45 -17.51
N GLY A 214 -9.38 -6.30 -18.84
CA GLY A 214 -8.56 -5.41 -19.67
C GLY A 214 -8.70 -3.93 -19.25
N ILE A 215 -9.92 -3.46 -19.01
CA ILE A 215 -10.17 -2.09 -18.51
C ILE A 215 -9.46 -1.87 -17.17
N PHE A 216 -9.66 -2.76 -16.19
CA PHE A 216 -9.02 -2.64 -14.89
C PHE A 216 -7.50 -2.75 -14.96
N MET A 217 -6.97 -3.58 -15.87
CA MET A 217 -5.52 -3.66 -16.11
C MET A 217 -4.97 -2.31 -16.63
N THR A 218 -5.68 -1.64 -17.52
CA THR A 218 -5.26 -0.31 -17.98
C THR A 218 -5.30 0.71 -16.86
N CYS A 219 -6.38 0.73 -16.07
CA CYS A 219 -6.47 1.59 -14.91
C CYS A 219 -5.33 1.31 -13.91
N ASP A 220 -4.92 0.06 -13.79
CA ASP A 220 -3.83 -0.37 -12.93
C ASP A 220 -2.47 0.14 -13.44
N VAL A 221 -2.19 0.05 -14.74
CA VAL A 221 -0.98 0.63 -15.35
C VAL A 221 -0.96 2.14 -15.22
N LEU A 222 -2.11 2.82 -15.36
CA LEU A 222 -2.18 4.27 -15.12
C LEU A 222 -1.95 4.63 -13.65
N ALA A 223 -2.42 3.82 -12.72
CA ALA A 223 -2.16 4.03 -11.29
C ALA A 223 -0.70 3.72 -10.92
N TYR A 224 -0.12 2.67 -11.50
CA TYR A 224 1.23 2.20 -11.19
C TYR A 224 1.92 1.66 -12.46
N PRO A 225 2.77 2.45 -13.14
CA PRO A 225 3.28 2.13 -14.48
C PRO A 225 4.01 0.78 -14.61
N SER A 226 4.67 0.29 -13.55
CA SER A 226 5.34 -1.03 -13.60
C SER A 226 4.37 -2.21 -13.76
N MET A 227 3.06 -1.99 -13.61
CA MET A 227 2.03 -3.02 -13.85
C MET A 227 1.94 -3.47 -15.30
N VAL A 228 2.65 -2.83 -16.21
CA VAL A 228 2.89 -3.35 -17.56
C VAL A 228 3.48 -4.76 -17.53
N LEU A 229 4.28 -5.13 -16.52
CA LEU A 229 4.80 -6.49 -16.35
C LEU A 229 3.69 -7.48 -16.00
N VAL A 230 2.73 -7.09 -15.17
CA VAL A 230 1.54 -7.90 -14.85
C VAL A 230 0.69 -8.07 -16.11
N PHE A 231 0.50 -7.01 -16.92
CA PHE A 231 -0.17 -7.10 -18.21
C PHE A 231 0.48 -8.13 -19.13
N LEU A 232 1.82 -8.08 -19.28
CA LEU A 232 2.56 -9.04 -20.10
C LEU A 232 2.43 -10.47 -19.58
N CYS A 233 2.48 -10.68 -18.27
CA CYS A 233 2.25 -12.01 -17.68
C CYS A 233 0.83 -12.53 -17.92
N CYS A 234 -0.19 -11.68 -17.82
CA CYS A 234 -1.56 -12.05 -18.16
C CYS A 234 -1.71 -12.37 -19.65
N LEU A 235 -1.03 -11.64 -20.52
CA LEU A 235 -0.98 -11.90 -21.95
C LEU A 235 -0.37 -13.28 -22.25
N VAL A 236 0.80 -13.59 -21.66
CA VAL A 236 1.44 -14.91 -21.77
C VAL A 236 0.52 -16.00 -21.25
N PHE A 237 -0.12 -15.79 -20.09
CA PHE A 237 -1.10 -16.73 -19.53
C PHE A 237 -2.24 -17.06 -20.52
N LEU A 238 -2.83 -16.03 -21.15
CA LEU A 238 -3.88 -16.20 -22.16
C LEU A 238 -3.36 -16.91 -23.43
N LEU A 239 -2.13 -16.61 -23.84
CA LEU A 239 -1.49 -17.21 -25.02
C LEU A 239 -1.13 -18.68 -24.82
N VAL A 240 -0.65 -19.07 -23.64
CA VAL A 240 -0.22 -20.45 -23.33
C VAL A 240 -1.41 -21.36 -23.01
N ARG A 241 -2.50 -20.80 -22.48
CA ARG A 241 -3.68 -21.58 -22.13
C ARG A 241 -4.35 -22.17 -23.36
N ARG A 242 -4.63 -23.47 -23.31
CA ARG A 242 -5.39 -24.15 -24.38
C ARG A 242 -6.86 -23.74 -24.28
N SER A 243 -7.37 -23.04 -25.30
CA SER A 243 -8.77 -22.64 -25.43
C SER A 243 -9.17 -22.64 -26.90
N GLU A 244 -10.33 -23.16 -27.22
CA GLU A 244 -10.91 -23.08 -28.58
C GLU A 244 -11.28 -21.63 -28.97
N ARG A 245 -11.43 -20.74 -27.98
CA ARG A 245 -11.79 -19.33 -28.15
C ARG A 245 -10.61 -18.38 -27.94
N LYS A 246 -9.38 -18.90 -27.99
CA LYS A 246 -8.14 -18.18 -27.63
C LYS A 246 -8.06 -16.75 -28.19
N TRP A 247 -8.30 -16.59 -29.49
CA TRP A 247 -8.24 -15.27 -30.13
C TRP A 247 -9.34 -14.32 -29.64
N LYS A 248 -10.57 -14.83 -29.40
CA LYS A 248 -11.66 -14.03 -28.84
C LYS A 248 -11.35 -13.60 -27.39
N GLU A 249 -10.76 -14.48 -26.61
CA GLU A 249 -10.32 -14.19 -25.24
C GLU A 249 -9.21 -13.14 -25.22
N LEU A 250 -8.20 -13.32 -26.11
CA LEU A 250 -7.10 -12.39 -26.25
C LEU A 250 -7.60 -11.00 -26.68
N CYS A 251 -8.42 -10.94 -27.73
CA CYS A 251 -9.01 -9.67 -28.19
C CYS A 251 -9.86 -9.01 -27.09
N ALA A 252 -10.68 -9.77 -26.37
CA ALA A 252 -11.51 -9.24 -25.31
C ALA A 252 -10.70 -8.60 -24.17
N TYR A 253 -9.50 -9.11 -23.89
CA TYR A 253 -8.61 -8.55 -22.88
C TYR A 253 -7.76 -7.38 -23.43
N VAL A 254 -7.19 -7.53 -24.63
CA VAL A 254 -6.20 -6.57 -25.17
C VAL A 254 -6.85 -5.33 -25.78
N LEU A 255 -7.99 -5.47 -26.48
CA LEU A 255 -8.62 -4.32 -27.16
C LEU A 255 -8.98 -3.17 -26.20
N PRO A 256 -9.55 -3.40 -25.01
CA PRO A 256 -9.76 -2.33 -24.04
C PRO A 256 -8.46 -1.63 -23.62
N CYS A 257 -7.37 -2.41 -23.45
CA CYS A 257 -6.06 -1.84 -23.10
C CYS A 257 -5.54 -0.94 -24.22
N VAL A 258 -5.60 -1.40 -25.46
CA VAL A 258 -5.16 -0.61 -26.62
C VAL A 258 -6.03 0.63 -26.80
N ALA A 259 -7.35 0.50 -26.67
CA ALA A 259 -8.26 1.63 -26.79
C ALA A 259 -7.98 2.71 -25.73
N SER A 260 -7.80 2.30 -24.47
CA SER A 260 -7.47 3.23 -23.39
C SER A 260 -6.10 3.88 -23.56
N ALA A 261 -5.09 3.11 -24.00
CA ALA A 261 -3.77 3.64 -24.31
C ALA A 261 -3.85 4.66 -25.47
N ALA A 262 -4.66 4.39 -26.49
CA ALA A 262 -4.87 5.33 -27.61
C ALA A 262 -5.54 6.63 -27.13
N VAL A 263 -6.54 6.54 -26.23
CA VAL A 263 -7.18 7.73 -25.63
C VAL A 263 -6.15 8.54 -24.86
N MET A 264 -5.35 7.91 -24.00
CA MET A 264 -4.29 8.58 -23.24
C MET A 264 -3.25 9.24 -24.14
N PHE A 265 -2.80 8.51 -25.16
CA PHE A 265 -1.83 9.04 -26.12
C PHE A 265 -2.40 10.22 -26.92
N THR A 266 -3.67 10.13 -27.35
CA THR A 266 -4.36 11.25 -28.03
C THR A 266 -4.47 12.47 -27.12
N TYR A 267 -4.76 12.27 -25.84
CA TYR A 267 -4.79 13.36 -24.85
C TYR A 267 -3.41 14.04 -24.74
N LEU A 268 -2.33 13.27 -24.61
CA LEU A 268 -0.97 13.82 -24.56
C LEU A 268 -0.59 14.55 -25.86
N LEU A 269 -0.95 14.01 -27.02
CA LEU A 269 -0.71 14.64 -28.32
C LEU A 269 -1.48 15.95 -28.52
N SER A 270 -2.50 16.23 -27.72
CA SER A 270 -3.25 17.49 -27.82
C SER A 270 -2.44 18.73 -27.40
N TYR A 271 -1.34 18.54 -26.67
CA TYR A 271 -0.50 19.63 -26.17
C TYR A 271 1.01 19.38 -26.26
N MET A 272 1.48 18.21 -26.69
CA MET A 272 2.91 17.95 -26.89
C MET A 272 3.16 17.01 -28.08
N THR A 273 4.34 17.08 -28.68
CA THR A 273 4.78 16.18 -29.75
C THR A 273 5.31 14.86 -29.16
N PRO A 274 5.35 13.74 -29.94
CA PRO A 274 5.96 12.50 -29.49
C PRO A 274 7.43 12.64 -29.07
N GLN A 275 8.19 13.52 -29.74
CA GLN A 275 9.57 13.80 -29.37
C GLN A 275 9.65 14.46 -28.00
N LYS A 276 8.78 15.43 -27.71
CA LYS A 276 8.71 16.08 -26.40
C LYS A 276 8.28 15.11 -25.31
N MET A 277 7.39 14.15 -25.61
CA MET A 277 7.03 13.08 -24.66
C MET A 277 8.23 12.23 -24.24
N LEU A 278 9.10 11.89 -25.20
CA LEU A 278 10.31 11.11 -24.91
C LEU A 278 11.32 11.92 -24.09
N GLU A 279 11.47 13.20 -24.39
CA GLU A 279 12.29 14.12 -23.59
C GLU A 279 11.79 14.19 -22.15
N MET A 280 10.49 14.44 -21.95
CA MET A 280 9.88 14.49 -20.61
C MET A 280 9.95 13.16 -19.86
N ALA A 281 9.80 12.03 -20.54
CA ALA A 281 10.00 10.73 -19.95
C ALA A 281 11.46 10.54 -19.46
N GLY A 282 12.44 11.09 -20.19
CA GLY A 282 13.84 11.15 -19.75
C GLY A 282 14.01 11.94 -18.44
N GLU A 283 13.38 13.13 -18.36
CA GLU A 283 13.38 13.96 -17.15
C GLU A 283 12.75 13.25 -15.94
N ILE A 284 11.61 12.57 -16.13
CA ILE A 284 10.93 11.82 -15.06
C ILE A 284 11.80 10.67 -14.56
N LEU A 285 12.47 9.94 -15.47
CA LEU A 285 13.33 8.83 -15.10
C LEU A 285 14.69 9.29 -14.54
N GLY A 286 15.11 10.52 -14.83
CA GLY A 286 16.36 11.11 -14.39
C GLY A 286 16.34 11.69 -12.97
N GLU A 287 15.24 11.56 -12.24
CA GLU A 287 15.09 12.12 -10.89
C GLU A 287 16.16 11.60 -9.91
N GLY A 288 17.05 12.51 -9.46
CA GLY A 288 18.22 12.16 -8.64
C GLY A 288 17.91 11.76 -7.20
N SER A 289 16.82 12.28 -6.61
CA SER A 289 16.48 12.06 -5.20
C SER A 289 16.08 10.61 -4.89
N HIS A 290 15.69 9.86 -5.91
CA HIS A 290 15.27 8.46 -5.83
C HIS A 290 16.20 7.51 -6.59
N GLN A 291 17.32 7.99 -7.13
CA GLN A 291 18.26 7.16 -7.87
C GLN A 291 19.08 6.27 -6.94
N THR A 292 18.67 5.03 -6.83
CA THR A 292 19.58 3.94 -6.47
C THR A 292 19.99 3.20 -7.74
N THR A 293 21.26 2.89 -7.89
CA THR A 293 21.71 2.07 -9.01
C THR A 293 20.96 0.72 -9.00
N VAL A 294 20.71 0.16 -10.17
CA VAL A 294 20.04 -1.17 -10.27
C VAL A 294 20.76 -2.21 -9.42
N GLY A 295 22.11 -2.13 -9.35
CA GLY A 295 22.93 -3.02 -8.51
C GLY A 295 22.64 -2.85 -7.01
N GLU A 296 22.61 -1.62 -6.51
CA GLU A 296 22.28 -1.33 -5.11
C GLU A 296 20.85 -1.76 -4.76
N LYS A 297 19.91 -1.51 -5.66
CA LYS A 297 18.52 -1.93 -5.48
C LYS A 297 18.39 -3.45 -5.41
N LEU A 298 19.04 -4.18 -6.30
CA LEU A 298 19.04 -5.65 -6.30
C LEU A 298 19.75 -6.22 -5.06
N LEU A 299 20.86 -5.62 -4.62
CA LEU A 299 21.53 -6.01 -3.39
C LEU A 299 20.67 -5.74 -2.15
N GLY A 300 19.99 -4.59 -2.09
CA GLY A 300 19.05 -4.26 -1.03
C GLY A 300 17.86 -5.23 -0.99
N TRP A 301 17.32 -5.60 -2.15
CA TRP A 301 16.28 -6.62 -2.22
C TRP A 301 16.78 -8.00 -1.80
N GLY A 302 17.96 -8.41 -2.27
CA GLY A 302 18.58 -9.67 -1.90
C GLY A 302 18.78 -9.79 -0.39
N SER A 303 19.26 -8.72 0.25
CA SER A 303 19.41 -8.65 1.71
C SER A 303 18.07 -8.77 2.43
N SER A 304 17.08 -7.96 2.06
CA SER A 304 15.77 -7.94 2.72
C SER A 304 14.96 -9.21 2.47
N LEU A 305 14.98 -9.77 1.25
CA LEU A 305 14.36 -11.07 0.94
C LEU A 305 15.06 -12.21 1.67
N GLY A 306 16.40 -12.16 1.76
CA GLY A 306 17.21 -13.10 2.54
C GLY A 306 16.85 -13.06 4.03
N GLU A 307 16.67 -11.87 4.59
CA GLU A 307 16.24 -11.68 5.98
C GLU A 307 14.83 -12.26 6.21
N MET A 308 13.87 -11.98 5.33
CA MET A 308 12.53 -12.59 5.41
C MET A 308 12.58 -14.10 5.29
N ALA A 309 13.35 -14.63 4.34
CA ALA A 309 13.52 -16.07 4.16
C ALA A 309 14.13 -16.72 5.40
N MET A 310 15.13 -16.10 6.00
CA MET A 310 15.75 -16.55 7.24
C MET A 310 14.76 -16.56 8.41
N ILE A 311 13.96 -15.51 8.58
CA ILE A 311 12.93 -15.44 9.62
C ILE A 311 11.90 -16.56 9.44
N LEU A 312 11.40 -16.76 8.21
CA LEU A 312 10.44 -17.81 7.92
C LEU A 312 11.04 -19.23 8.09
N LEU A 313 12.29 -19.42 7.70
CA LEU A 313 13.02 -20.67 7.91
C LEU A 313 13.21 -20.96 9.40
N CYS A 314 13.66 -19.98 10.19
CA CYS A 314 13.76 -20.11 11.64
C CYS A 314 12.39 -20.45 12.28
N ALA A 315 11.33 -19.78 11.86
CA ALA A 315 9.98 -20.10 12.34
C ALA A 315 9.57 -21.55 12.00
N LEU A 316 9.91 -22.01 10.80
CA LEU A 316 9.67 -23.40 10.37
C LEU A 316 10.48 -24.40 11.23
N LEU A 317 11.78 -24.17 11.40
CA LEU A 317 12.65 -25.04 12.21
C LEU A 317 12.19 -25.10 13.66
N VAL A 318 11.82 -23.95 14.25
CA VAL A 318 11.27 -23.88 15.62
C VAL A 318 9.95 -24.65 15.69
N SER A 319 9.08 -24.55 14.70
CA SER A 319 7.82 -25.28 14.67
C SER A 319 8.02 -26.80 14.60
N LEU A 320 8.97 -27.24 13.78
CA LEU A 320 9.35 -28.65 13.66
C LEU A 320 10.02 -29.17 14.94
N GLY A 321 10.92 -28.38 15.53
CA GLY A 321 11.58 -28.70 16.80
C GLY A 321 10.60 -28.84 17.96
N ILE A 322 9.65 -27.92 18.11
CA ILE A 322 8.59 -27.99 19.13
C ILE A 322 7.71 -29.22 18.92
N ARG A 323 7.33 -29.49 17.68
CA ARG A 323 6.54 -30.68 17.34
C ARG A 323 7.29 -31.94 17.68
N TRP A 324 8.55 -32.05 17.30
CA TRP A 324 9.41 -33.20 17.62
C TRP A 324 9.56 -33.39 19.14
N LEU A 325 9.81 -32.31 19.89
CA LEU A 325 9.95 -32.33 21.35
C LEU A 325 8.67 -32.87 22.03
N ILE A 326 7.51 -32.35 21.63
CA ILE A 326 6.23 -32.75 22.22
C ILE A 326 5.88 -34.22 21.86
N GLU A 327 6.01 -34.59 20.58
CA GLU A 327 5.57 -35.92 20.10
C GLU A 327 6.58 -37.04 20.43
N LYS A 328 7.90 -36.75 20.38
CA LYS A 328 8.94 -37.79 20.55
C LYS A 328 9.53 -37.82 21.95
N VAL A 329 9.82 -36.67 22.56
CA VAL A 329 10.45 -36.61 23.88
C VAL A 329 9.39 -36.72 24.98
N TRP A 330 8.36 -35.87 24.91
CA TRP A 330 7.30 -35.91 25.94
C TRP A 330 6.22 -36.94 25.67
N LYS A 331 6.27 -37.62 24.53
CA LYS A 331 5.28 -38.64 24.09
C LYS A 331 3.82 -38.16 24.21
N LYS A 332 3.61 -36.84 24.00
CA LYS A 332 2.29 -36.20 24.00
C LYS A 332 1.90 -35.83 22.59
N LYS A 333 0.59 -35.79 22.32
CA LYS A 333 0.07 -35.23 21.07
C LYS A 333 -0.10 -33.73 21.20
N LEU A 334 0.20 -33.02 20.13
CA LEU A 334 -0.14 -31.60 20.05
C LEU A 334 -1.65 -31.40 20.26
N PRO A 335 -2.08 -30.34 20.97
CA PRO A 335 -3.50 -30.14 21.24
C PRO A 335 -4.25 -29.67 19.98
N GLY A 336 -5.41 -30.27 19.72
CA GLY A 336 -6.42 -29.79 18.77
C GLY A 336 -5.90 -29.45 17.38
N LEU A 337 -6.05 -28.18 17.02
CA LEU A 337 -5.72 -27.65 15.68
C LEU A 337 -4.23 -27.58 15.37
N LEU A 338 -3.36 -27.54 16.40
CA LEU A 338 -1.90 -27.51 16.20
C LEU A 338 -1.37 -28.85 15.64
N GLN A 339 -2.17 -29.91 15.62
CA GLN A 339 -1.84 -31.17 14.93
C GLN A 339 -1.81 -31.00 13.40
N LEU A 340 -2.56 -30.04 12.85
CA LEU A 340 -2.60 -29.81 11.41
C LEU A 340 -1.23 -29.36 10.87
N PRO A 341 -0.83 -29.88 9.72
CA PRO A 341 0.43 -29.48 9.08
C PRO A 341 0.48 -27.97 8.86
N GLY A 342 1.58 -27.33 9.30
CA GLY A 342 1.79 -25.90 9.12
C GLY A 342 1.08 -24.98 10.13
N MET A 343 0.09 -25.45 10.91
CA MET A 343 -0.63 -24.55 11.82
C MET A 343 0.28 -23.96 12.91
N LEU A 344 1.17 -24.78 13.48
CA LEU A 344 2.14 -24.31 14.46
C LEU A 344 3.10 -23.28 13.86
N PHE A 345 3.53 -23.48 12.61
CA PHE A 345 4.33 -22.53 11.87
C PHE A 345 3.64 -21.16 11.74
N PHE A 346 2.36 -21.12 11.34
CA PHE A 346 1.61 -19.86 11.25
C PHE A 346 1.47 -19.15 12.59
N VAL A 347 1.27 -19.90 13.69
CA VAL A 347 1.23 -19.31 15.04
C VAL A 347 2.57 -18.66 15.38
N ILE A 348 3.68 -19.33 15.08
CA ILE A 348 5.03 -18.79 15.37
C ILE A 348 5.30 -17.55 14.50
N VAL A 349 5.00 -17.59 13.20
CA VAL A 349 5.13 -16.42 12.31
C VAL A 349 4.29 -15.25 12.83
N PHE A 350 3.07 -15.50 13.28
CA PHE A 350 2.22 -14.44 13.84
C PHE A 350 2.79 -13.84 15.14
N LEU A 351 3.35 -14.67 16.02
CA LEU A 351 4.02 -14.18 17.23
C LEU A 351 5.25 -13.34 16.90
N ILE A 352 6.04 -13.75 15.90
CA ILE A 352 7.17 -12.97 15.39
C ILE A 352 6.68 -11.64 14.82
N GLN A 353 5.61 -11.65 14.04
CA GLN A 353 5.00 -10.44 13.48
C GLN A 353 4.52 -9.47 14.58
N ILE A 354 3.84 -9.98 15.61
CA ILE A 354 3.45 -9.16 16.79
C ILE A 354 4.68 -8.58 17.47
N TRP A 355 5.73 -9.36 17.61
CA TRP A 355 6.97 -8.88 18.21
C TRP A 355 7.58 -7.73 17.42
N PHE A 356 7.64 -7.83 16.08
CA PHE A 356 8.04 -6.72 15.22
C PHE A 356 7.14 -5.49 15.41
N TRP A 357 5.84 -5.67 15.49
CA TRP A 357 4.91 -4.56 15.70
C TRP A 357 5.09 -3.85 17.05
N LEU A 358 5.51 -4.57 18.08
CA LEU A 358 5.64 -4.01 19.44
C LEU A 358 7.03 -3.42 19.71
N PHE A 359 8.07 -3.93 19.09
CA PHE A 359 9.45 -3.67 19.51
C PHE A 359 10.37 -3.19 18.38
N SER A 360 9.94 -3.17 17.12
CA SER A 360 10.76 -2.63 16.06
C SER A 360 10.42 -1.15 15.82
N SER A 361 11.47 -0.37 15.53
CA SER A 361 11.34 1.02 15.09
C SER A 361 11.02 1.14 13.59
N PHE A 362 10.26 0.20 13.02
CA PHE A 362 9.81 0.30 11.63
C PHE A 362 8.78 1.43 11.49
N ASN A 363 8.92 2.18 10.41
CA ASN A 363 8.03 3.26 10.00
C ASN A 363 6.60 2.77 9.72
N ALA A 364 5.71 3.65 9.38
CA ALA A 364 4.25 3.51 9.19
C ALA A 364 3.71 2.24 8.49
N ILE A 365 4.57 1.38 7.96
CA ILE A 365 4.20 0.12 7.33
C ILE A 365 4.72 -1.05 8.15
N TYR A 366 3.80 -1.94 8.55
CA TYR A 366 4.15 -3.10 9.35
C TYR A 366 4.50 -4.30 8.49
N PRO A 367 5.57 -5.04 8.83
CA PRO A 367 5.84 -6.31 8.20
C PRO A 367 4.64 -7.25 8.33
N GLN A 368 4.10 -7.66 7.19
CA GLN A 368 2.95 -8.58 7.12
C GLN A 368 3.43 -10.01 6.80
N LEU A 369 4.38 -10.51 7.59
CA LEU A 369 5.05 -11.79 7.38
C LEU A 369 4.08 -12.98 7.23
N LEU A 370 2.95 -12.92 7.92
CA LEU A 370 1.95 -13.98 7.85
C LEU A 370 1.27 -14.05 6.47
N LEU A 371 1.10 -12.93 5.76
CA LEU A 371 0.59 -12.93 4.38
C LEU A 371 1.57 -13.65 3.43
N MET A 372 2.87 -13.38 3.57
CA MET A 372 3.92 -14.06 2.81
C MET A 372 3.94 -15.56 3.13
N ALA A 373 3.91 -15.93 4.42
CA ALA A 373 3.92 -17.33 4.85
C ALA A 373 2.72 -18.12 4.29
N VAL A 374 1.52 -17.52 4.30
CA VAL A 374 0.30 -18.14 3.75
C VAL A 374 0.40 -18.30 2.24
N SER A 375 0.90 -17.29 1.51
CA SER A 375 1.09 -17.34 0.06
C SER A 375 2.07 -18.47 -0.33
N LEU A 376 3.23 -18.53 0.31
CA LEU A 376 4.25 -19.57 0.06
C LEU A 376 3.76 -20.96 0.42
N THR A 377 3.05 -21.11 1.55
CA THR A 377 2.51 -22.42 1.95
C THR A 377 1.39 -22.85 1.01
N GLY A 378 0.59 -21.92 0.48
CA GLY A 378 -0.38 -22.19 -0.57
C GLY A 378 0.27 -22.77 -1.84
N CYS A 379 1.39 -22.19 -2.30
CA CYS A 379 2.20 -22.75 -3.39
C CYS A 379 2.66 -24.18 -3.06
N TYR A 380 3.22 -24.39 -1.87
CA TYR A 380 3.72 -25.71 -1.46
C TYR A 380 2.61 -26.78 -1.42
N THR A 381 1.43 -26.46 -0.88
CA THR A 381 0.30 -27.41 -0.82
C THR A 381 -0.19 -27.80 -2.20
N TYR A 382 -0.18 -26.88 -3.15
CA TYR A 382 -0.53 -27.17 -4.53
C TYR A 382 0.47 -28.13 -5.20
N LEU A 383 1.78 -27.91 -5.00
CA LEU A 383 2.82 -28.75 -5.60
C LEU A 383 2.81 -30.19 -5.07
N ARG A 384 2.33 -30.40 -3.85
CA ARG A 384 2.30 -31.72 -3.17
C ARG A 384 1.10 -32.60 -3.52
N ARG A 385 0.03 -32.05 -4.09
CA ARG A 385 -1.24 -32.80 -4.30
C ARG A 385 -1.81 -32.66 -5.71
N ASP A 386 -2.75 -33.55 -6.02
CA ASP A 386 -3.54 -33.56 -7.24
C ASP A 386 -4.24 -32.22 -7.47
N LYS A 387 -3.86 -31.58 -8.52
CA LYS A 387 -4.09 -30.30 -9.15
C LYS A 387 -5.54 -29.77 -9.20
N THR A 388 -6.30 -29.86 -8.13
CA THR A 388 -7.73 -29.51 -8.12
C THR A 388 -7.99 -28.00 -8.18
N GLU A 389 -7.05 -27.16 -7.72
CA GLU A 389 -7.24 -25.70 -7.66
C GLU A 389 -6.15 -24.93 -8.42
N LYS A 390 -5.84 -25.39 -9.65
CA LYS A 390 -4.81 -24.80 -10.52
C LYS A 390 -4.96 -23.29 -10.67
N LEU A 391 -6.19 -22.80 -10.80
CA LEU A 391 -6.45 -21.36 -10.98
C LEU A 391 -5.97 -20.52 -9.78
N PHE A 392 -6.13 -21.00 -8.55
CA PHE A 392 -5.66 -20.27 -7.36
C PHE A 392 -4.14 -20.29 -7.23
N TYR A 393 -3.49 -21.38 -7.68
CA TYR A 393 -2.03 -21.40 -7.78
C TYR A 393 -1.52 -20.38 -8.80
N GLU A 394 -2.13 -20.31 -9.98
CA GLU A 394 -1.83 -19.30 -11.00
C GLU A 394 -1.99 -17.88 -10.45
N LEU A 395 -3.00 -17.65 -9.58
CA LEU A 395 -3.19 -16.37 -8.89
C LEU A 395 -2.12 -16.07 -7.84
N ILE A 396 -1.62 -17.06 -7.12
CA ILE A 396 -0.50 -16.85 -6.19
C ILE A 396 0.73 -16.38 -7.00
N LEU A 397 1.04 -17.04 -8.12
CA LEU A 397 2.14 -16.63 -9.00
C LEU A 397 1.94 -15.21 -9.53
N LEU A 398 0.74 -14.87 -9.99
CA LEU A 398 0.42 -13.53 -10.46
C LEU A 398 0.55 -12.48 -9.35
N ALA A 399 0.18 -12.80 -8.12
CA ALA A 399 0.37 -11.93 -6.98
C ALA A 399 1.86 -11.71 -6.64
N PHE A 400 2.73 -12.70 -6.85
CA PHE A 400 4.17 -12.50 -6.75
C PHE A 400 4.71 -11.62 -7.88
N VAL A 401 4.23 -11.78 -9.12
CA VAL A 401 4.58 -10.86 -10.22
C VAL A 401 4.18 -9.44 -9.87
N ASN A 402 2.97 -9.25 -9.35
CA ASN A 402 2.49 -7.96 -8.86
C ASN A 402 3.43 -7.37 -7.79
N TYR A 403 3.75 -8.14 -6.76
CA TYR A 403 4.64 -7.74 -5.68
C TYR A 403 6.03 -7.31 -6.20
N PHE A 404 6.65 -8.08 -7.10
CA PHE A 404 7.94 -7.73 -7.69
C PHE A 404 7.83 -6.53 -8.64
N SER A 405 6.71 -6.37 -9.34
CA SER A 405 6.45 -5.20 -10.20
C SER A 405 6.38 -3.91 -9.38
N VAL A 406 5.74 -3.95 -8.21
CA VAL A 406 5.72 -2.81 -7.28
C VAL A 406 7.13 -2.49 -6.78
N LEU A 407 7.91 -3.51 -6.41
CA LEU A 407 9.29 -3.32 -5.95
C LEU A 407 10.18 -2.60 -6.96
N LEU A 408 9.93 -2.74 -8.26
CA LEU A 408 10.75 -2.09 -9.31
C LEU A 408 10.73 -0.57 -9.22
N LEU A 409 9.57 0.03 -8.94
CA LEU A 409 9.41 1.49 -8.84
C LEU A 409 9.40 2.01 -7.40
N SER A 410 9.42 1.12 -6.41
CA SER A 410 9.40 1.52 -5.00
C SER A 410 10.82 1.67 -4.45
N ASN A 411 11.00 2.65 -3.56
CA ASN A 411 12.17 2.78 -2.70
C ASN A 411 12.03 1.99 -1.39
N TRP A 412 10.86 1.44 -1.12
CA TRP A 412 10.60 0.65 0.07
C TRP A 412 11.14 -0.78 -0.10
N GLY A 413 11.68 -1.32 1.00
CA GLY A 413 12.21 -2.68 0.99
C GLY A 413 11.12 -3.75 0.87
N PRO A 414 11.49 -4.96 0.38
CA PRO A 414 10.58 -6.10 0.18
C PRO A 414 9.70 -6.41 1.39
N MET A 415 10.22 -6.34 2.61
CA MET A 415 9.51 -6.66 3.84
C MET A 415 8.31 -5.74 4.08
N LEU A 416 8.41 -4.48 3.69
CA LEU A 416 7.36 -3.47 3.92
C LEU A 416 6.23 -3.55 2.89
N LEU A 417 6.52 -4.08 1.70
CA LEU A 417 5.57 -4.18 0.59
C LEU A 417 4.80 -5.50 0.53
N VAL A 418 4.93 -6.36 1.53
CA VAL A 418 4.25 -7.68 1.58
C VAL A 418 2.72 -7.55 1.53
N THR A 419 2.15 -6.40 1.90
CA THR A 419 0.72 -6.12 1.79
C THR A 419 0.18 -6.26 0.35
N TYR A 420 1.01 -6.03 -0.68
CA TYR A 420 0.66 -6.25 -2.07
C TYR A 420 0.49 -7.74 -2.45
N LEU A 421 0.87 -8.66 -1.57
CA LEU A 421 0.58 -10.10 -1.68
C LEU A 421 -0.80 -10.50 -1.13
N ILE A 422 -1.66 -9.54 -0.77
CA ILE A 422 -2.97 -9.84 -0.15
C ILE A 422 -3.80 -10.85 -0.97
N LEU A 423 -3.84 -10.72 -2.29
CA LEU A 423 -4.54 -11.66 -3.16
C LEU A 423 -3.83 -13.03 -3.25
N GLY A 424 -2.51 -13.04 -3.17
CA GLY A 424 -1.71 -14.26 -3.03
C GLY A 424 -2.02 -14.99 -1.73
N ALA A 425 -2.16 -14.25 -0.63
CA ALA A 425 -2.56 -14.81 0.65
C ALA A 425 -4.01 -15.36 0.62
N VAL A 426 -4.95 -14.63 0.01
CA VAL A 426 -6.32 -15.11 -0.18
C VAL A 426 -6.35 -16.41 -1.00
N ALA A 427 -5.61 -16.46 -2.10
CA ALA A 427 -5.48 -17.67 -2.91
C ALA A 427 -4.79 -18.81 -2.14
N GLY A 428 -3.76 -18.48 -1.36
CA GLY A 428 -3.09 -19.43 -0.44
C GLY A 428 -4.04 -20.00 0.62
N LEU A 429 -4.91 -19.19 1.20
CA LEU A 429 -5.95 -19.64 2.13
C LEU A 429 -6.94 -20.60 1.47
N VAL A 430 -7.29 -20.39 0.19
CA VAL A 430 -8.14 -21.33 -0.56
C VAL A 430 -7.43 -22.67 -0.73
N CYS A 431 -6.15 -22.66 -1.17
CA CYS A 431 -5.35 -23.88 -1.33
C CYS A 431 -5.17 -24.64 0.00
N LEU A 432 -4.84 -23.92 1.07
CA LEU A 432 -4.72 -24.48 2.43
C LEU A 432 -6.05 -25.06 2.94
N GLY A 433 -7.15 -24.35 2.68
CA GLY A 433 -8.48 -24.78 3.08
C GLY A 433 -8.87 -26.11 2.43
N ASP A 434 -8.63 -26.27 1.13
CA ASP A 434 -8.84 -27.53 0.41
C ASP A 434 -7.92 -28.64 0.97
N TYR A 435 -6.64 -28.33 1.20
CA TYR A 435 -5.68 -29.28 1.78
C TYR A 435 -6.12 -29.77 3.16
N TRP A 436 -6.42 -28.88 4.09
CA TRP A 436 -6.77 -29.25 5.46
C TRP A 436 -8.14 -29.94 5.60
N GLN A 437 -9.11 -29.59 4.74
CA GLN A 437 -10.42 -30.25 4.76
C GLN A 437 -10.36 -31.72 4.32
N LYS A 438 -9.45 -32.05 3.40
CA LYS A 438 -9.20 -33.42 2.96
C LYS A 438 -8.45 -34.26 4.01
N GLU A 439 -7.63 -33.59 4.85
CA GLU A 439 -6.86 -34.28 5.90
C GLU A 439 -7.68 -34.57 7.15
N ASN A 440 -8.51 -33.60 7.58
CA ASN A 440 -9.23 -33.73 8.86
C ASN A 440 -10.47 -32.84 8.89
N THR A 441 -11.52 -33.30 9.60
CA THR A 441 -12.72 -32.50 9.91
C THR A 441 -12.40 -31.18 10.67
N ALA A 442 -11.31 -31.17 11.43
CA ALA A 442 -10.80 -29.96 12.07
C ALA A 442 -10.29 -28.88 11.08
N GLY A 443 -10.01 -29.24 9.82
CA GLY A 443 -9.47 -28.33 8.80
C GLY A 443 -10.35 -27.12 8.54
N LYS A 444 -11.68 -27.29 8.55
CA LYS A 444 -12.62 -26.15 8.41
C LYS A 444 -12.47 -25.11 9.52
N LYS A 445 -12.26 -25.56 10.76
CA LYS A 445 -12.06 -24.66 11.91
C LYS A 445 -10.70 -23.98 11.84
N ALA A 446 -9.67 -24.70 11.40
CA ALA A 446 -8.31 -24.17 11.31
C ALA A 446 -8.23 -23.02 10.30
N ILE A 447 -8.79 -23.20 9.11
CA ILE A 447 -8.80 -22.11 8.11
C ILE A 447 -9.61 -20.90 8.58
N GLN A 448 -10.74 -21.13 9.26
CA GLN A 448 -11.52 -20.03 9.85
C GLN A 448 -10.73 -19.25 10.91
N ILE A 449 -9.99 -19.96 11.77
CA ILE A 449 -9.16 -19.35 12.81
C ILE A 449 -8.00 -18.58 12.17
N LEU A 450 -7.34 -19.15 11.18
CA LEU A 450 -6.24 -18.46 10.48
C LEU A 450 -6.74 -17.17 9.80
N CYS A 451 -7.88 -17.22 9.12
CA CYS A 451 -8.52 -16.01 8.56
C CYS A 451 -8.87 -14.99 9.64
N LEU A 452 -9.39 -15.45 10.78
CA LEU A 452 -9.74 -14.57 11.89
C LEU A 452 -8.52 -13.89 12.51
N ILE A 453 -7.42 -14.63 12.68
CA ILE A 453 -6.13 -14.09 13.15
C ILE A 453 -5.63 -13.00 12.19
N LEU A 454 -5.69 -13.26 10.88
CA LEU A 454 -5.28 -12.28 9.87
C LEU A 454 -6.15 -11.02 9.90
N VAL A 455 -7.47 -11.17 9.95
CA VAL A 455 -8.42 -10.03 9.97
C VAL A 455 -8.24 -9.20 11.24
N LEU A 456 -8.29 -9.84 12.40
CA LEU A 456 -8.20 -9.14 13.68
C LEU A 456 -6.79 -8.58 13.92
N GLY A 457 -5.74 -9.32 13.53
CA GLY A 457 -4.37 -8.86 13.60
C GLY A 457 -4.14 -7.59 12.77
N ASN A 458 -4.57 -7.58 11.50
CA ASN A 458 -4.45 -6.41 10.65
C ASN A 458 -5.32 -5.24 11.15
N ALA A 459 -6.59 -5.49 11.47
CA ALA A 459 -7.45 -4.44 12.02
C ALA A 459 -6.85 -3.83 13.30
N PHE A 460 -6.30 -4.66 14.20
CA PHE A 460 -5.66 -4.20 15.42
C PHE A 460 -4.38 -3.40 15.14
N SER A 461 -3.52 -3.85 14.21
CA SER A 461 -2.30 -3.13 13.87
C SER A 461 -2.59 -1.72 13.36
N TYR A 462 -3.48 -1.57 12.40
CA TYR A 462 -3.87 -0.26 11.87
C TYR A 462 -4.69 0.61 12.83
N THR A 463 -5.35 0.02 13.83
CA THR A 463 -6.15 0.78 14.79
C THR A 463 -5.34 1.20 16.01
N TRP A 464 -4.51 0.31 16.53
CA TRP A 464 -3.94 0.45 17.86
C TRP A 464 -2.42 0.48 17.93
N LEU A 465 -1.75 -0.31 17.08
CA LEU A 465 -0.32 -0.56 17.17
C LEU A 465 0.52 0.33 16.27
N ILE A 466 0.03 1.47 15.81
CA ILE A 466 0.93 2.36 15.08
C ILE A 466 1.99 2.88 16.03
N LEU A 467 3.03 2.10 16.15
CA LEU A 467 4.29 2.43 16.75
C LEU A 467 5.15 3.05 15.66
N GLY A 468 4.79 4.26 15.25
CA GLY A 468 5.60 4.98 14.30
C GLY A 468 6.94 5.39 14.89
N SER A 469 7.93 5.59 14.05
CA SER A 469 9.05 6.49 14.30
C SER A 469 8.51 7.87 14.71
N GLN A 470 9.35 8.75 15.22
CA GLN A 470 8.92 10.10 15.64
C GLN A 470 8.14 10.85 14.52
N GLU A 471 8.39 10.55 13.26
CA GLU A 471 7.73 11.15 12.09
C GLU A 471 6.25 10.78 11.95
N TYR A 472 5.81 9.63 12.50
CA TYR A 472 4.45 9.11 12.34
C TYR A 472 3.62 9.09 13.64
N HIS A 473 4.02 9.88 14.63
CA HIS A 473 3.30 10.00 15.91
C HIS A 473 1.83 10.43 15.75
N SER A 474 1.51 11.11 14.64
CA SER A 474 0.15 11.58 14.32
C SER A 474 -0.87 10.45 14.14
N TYR A 475 -0.43 9.23 13.80
CA TYR A 475 -1.32 8.08 13.64
C TYR A 475 -1.60 7.31 14.92
N VAL A 476 -0.82 7.55 15.97
CA VAL A 476 -0.96 6.82 17.24
C VAL A 476 -2.13 7.39 18.01
N ILE A 477 -3.20 6.60 18.17
CA ILE A 477 -4.42 7.06 18.84
C ILE A 477 -4.16 7.57 20.28
N GLN A 478 -3.18 7.01 20.97
CA GLN A 478 -2.77 7.44 22.32
C GLN A 478 -2.11 8.83 22.31
N ASN A 479 -1.56 9.27 21.19
CA ASN A 479 -0.89 10.56 21.04
C ASN A 479 -1.83 11.66 20.53
N VAL A 480 -3.05 11.33 20.16
CA VAL A 480 -4.02 12.29 19.64
C VAL A 480 -4.33 13.34 20.71
N ARG A 481 -3.94 14.59 20.44
CA ARG A 481 -4.12 15.75 21.34
C ARG A 481 -4.51 17.01 20.58
N GLY A 482 -4.48 16.99 19.25
CA GLY A 482 -4.74 18.11 18.39
C GLY A 482 -5.80 17.84 17.35
N ILE A 483 -6.46 18.89 16.88
CA ILE A 483 -7.38 18.87 15.75
C ILE A 483 -6.94 19.90 14.72
N ASN A 484 -6.94 19.53 13.46
CA ASN A 484 -6.77 20.45 12.36
C ASN A 484 -8.11 21.16 12.11
N ARG A 485 -8.13 22.46 12.25
CA ARG A 485 -9.38 23.23 12.32
C ARG A 485 -9.94 23.59 10.95
N GLU A 486 -9.05 23.95 10.02
CA GLU A 486 -9.38 24.48 8.71
C GLU A 486 -8.51 23.84 7.62
N GLY A 487 -8.72 24.22 6.37
CA GLY A 487 -7.93 23.78 5.23
C GLY A 487 -8.13 22.31 4.87
N LEU A 488 -7.19 21.78 4.11
CA LEU A 488 -7.19 20.41 3.60
C LEU A 488 -7.48 19.36 4.68
N ARG A 489 -6.81 19.48 5.84
CA ARG A 489 -6.87 18.52 6.95
C ARG A 489 -7.96 18.83 7.99
N ALA A 490 -8.87 19.77 7.72
CA ALA A 490 -9.94 20.09 8.64
C ALA A 490 -10.69 18.83 9.12
N GLY A 491 -10.94 18.73 10.44
CA GLY A 491 -11.60 17.58 11.06
C GLY A 491 -10.71 16.36 11.32
N ILE A 492 -9.45 16.36 10.87
CA ILE A 492 -8.49 15.29 11.14
C ILE A 492 -7.80 15.51 12.49
N LEU A 493 -7.79 14.46 13.29
CA LEU A 493 -7.16 14.41 14.61
C LEU A 493 -5.71 13.91 14.47
N THR A 494 -4.77 14.63 15.08
CA THR A 494 -3.35 14.27 15.05
C THR A 494 -2.72 14.47 16.43
N ASP A 495 -1.42 14.22 16.57
CA ASP A 495 -0.69 14.64 17.75
C ASP A 495 -0.64 16.18 17.85
N TYR A 496 -0.30 16.67 19.05
CA TYR A 496 -0.31 18.10 19.33
C TYR A 496 0.62 18.89 18.40
N MET A 497 1.84 18.43 18.18
CA MET A 497 2.84 19.17 17.39
C MET A 497 2.47 19.23 15.92
N THR A 498 1.98 18.14 15.36
CA THR A 498 1.50 18.10 13.96
C THR A 498 0.31 19.06 13.77
N ALA A 499 -0.69 19.03 14.65
CA ALA A 499 -1.82 19.94 14.59
C ALA A 499 -1.40 21.40 14.82
N TYR A 500 -0.52 21.65 15.79
CA TYR A 500 -0.04 22.97 16.13
C TYR A 500 0.70 23.61 14.93
N ARG A 501 1.66 22.89 14.34
CA ARG A 501 2.40 23.35 13.17
C ARG A 501 1.47 23.60 11.97
N TYR A 502 0.59 22.65 11.69
CA TYR A 502 -0.36 22.78 10.60
C TYR A 502 -1.25 24.03 10.74
N ASN A 503 -1.89 24.20 11.91
CA ASN A 503 -2.79 25.33 12.14
C ASN A 503 -2.05 26.69 12.14
N ASN A 504 -0.79 26.74 12.64
CA ASN A 504 0.01 27.96 12.57
C ASN A 504 0.37 28.34 11.12
N ASN A 505 0.87 27.40 10.32
CA ASN A 505 1.19 27.66 8.93
C ASN A 505 -0.05 28.11 8.16
N LEU A 506 -1.19 27.46 8.41
CA LEU A 506 -2.47 27.83 7.79
C LEU A 506 -2.87 29.28 8.12
N ALA A 507 -2.68 29.70 9.38
CA ALA A 507 -3.06 31.04 9.84
C ALA A 507 -2.19 32.14 9.23
N VAL A 508 -0.90 31.88 9.01
CA VAL A 508 0.03 32.88 8.45
C VAL A 508 0.05 32.87 6.91
N TRP A 509 -0.44 31.82 6.27
CA TRP A 509 -0.34 31.61 4.82
C TRP A 509 -0.92 32.76 3.99
N PRO A 510 -2.13 33.30 4.26
CA PRO A 510 -2.69 34.39 3.45
C PRO A 510 -1.92 35.71 3.53
N GLU A 511 -1.17 35.95 4.64
CA GLU A 511 -0.30 37.11 4.81
C GLU A 511 1.08 36.85 4.19
N ALA A 512 1.55 35.61 4.29
CA ALA A 512 2.89 35.24 3.87
C ALA A 512 3.03 35.08 2.36
N VAL A 513 1.97 34.61 1.67
CA VAL A 513 2.00 34.27 0.25
C VAL A 513 0.85 34.96 -0.47
N PRO A 514 1.10 35.96 -1.33
CA PRO A 514 0.06 36.67 -2.08
C PRO A 514 -0.73 35.74 -3.00
N ASP A 515 -2.06 35.89 -3.02
CA ASP A 515 -2.96 35.05 -3.85
C ASP A 515 -2.53 35.06 -5.33
N GLY A 516 -2.66 33.90 -5.98
CA GLY A 516 -2.34 33.70 -7.39
C GLY A 516 -0.84 33.65 -7.71
N SER A 517 0.04 33.74 -6.71
CA SER A 517 1.49 33.63 -6.91
C SER A 517 1.91 32.28 -7.44
N THR A 518 3.02 32.26 -8.19
CA THR A 518 3.72 31.01 -8.54
C THR A 518 4.71 30.68 -7.40
N VAL A 519 4.49 29.57 -6.70
CA VAL A 519 5.16 29.25 -5.44
C VAL A 519 6.11 28.06 -5.61
N LEU A 520 7.38 28.26 -5.29
CA LEU A 520 8.33 27.17 -5.04
C LEU A 520 8.29 26.83 -3.55
N TYR A 521 7.66 25.74 -3.19
CA TYR A 521 7.61 25.27 -1.81
C TYR A 521 8.68 24.20 -1.57
N VAL A 522 9.67 24.50 -0.75
CA VAL A 522 10.75 23.58 -0.37
C VAL A 522 10.38 22.92 0.95
N GLY A 523 9.90 21.68 0.85
CA GLY A 523 9.41 20.90 1.98
C GLY A 523 8.35 19.88 1.56
N PRO A 524 7.87 19.05 2.50
CA PRO A 524 6.89 18.01 2.23
C PRO A 524 5.45 18.50 2.21
N SER A 525 5.18 19.75 2.64
CA SER A 525 3.81 20.24 2.88
C SER A 525 3.30 21.15 1.76
N GLN A 526 3.63 20.86 0.50
CA GLN A 526 3.23 21.68 -0.66
C GLN A 526 1.70 21.86 -0.79
N PHE A 527 0.91 21.07 -0.10
CA PHE A 527 -0.55 21.20 -0.07
C PHE A 527 -1.03 22.58 0.45
N TYR A 528 -0.19 23.38 1.11
CA TYR A 528 -0.54 24.77 1.43
C TYR A 528 -0.77 25.61 0.16
N CYS A 529 -0.13 25.26 -0.96
CA CYS A 529 -0.36 25.94 -2.24
C CYS A 529 -1.80 25.78 -2.78
N MET A 530 -2.62 24.90 -2.21
CA MET A 530 -4.06 24.82 -2.52
C MET A 530 -4.87 25.98 -1.92
N LEU A 531 -4.26 26.77 -1.03
CA LEU A 531 -4.90 27.90 -0.36
C LEU A 531 -4.56 29.17 -1.13
N GLY A 532 -5.44 29.72 -1.93
CA GLY A 532 -5.17 30.96 -2.67
C GLY A 532 -4.85 30.79 -4.16
N GLU A 533 -5.22 29.65 -4.75
CA GLU A 533 -5.10 29.36 -6.19
C GLU A 533 -3.67 29.48 -6.74
N HIS A 534 -2.66 29.10 -5.94
CA HIS A 534 -1.26 29.21 -6.31
C HIS A 534 -0.87 28.18 -7.36
N LYS A 535 -0.05 28.60 -8.32
CA LYS A 535 0.64 27.70 -9.23
C LYS A 535 1.88 27.12 -8.56
N GLN A 536 2.17 25.85 -8.80
CA GLN A 536 3.43 25.26 -8.33
C GLN A 536 4.58 25.56 -9.30
N ALA A 537 5.69 26.01 -8.74
CA ALA A 537 6.93 26.29 -9.46
C ALA A 537 7.85 25.06 -9.56
N SER A 538 7.46 23.92 -9.02
CA SER A 538 8.25 22.68 -9.09
C SER A 538 7.61 21.63 -10.01
N PRO A 539 8.44 20.80 -10.69
CA PRO A 539 7.95 19.68 -11.48
C PRO A 539 7.29 18.61 -10.61
N ASP A 540 7.80 18.43 -9.38
CA ASP A 540 7.34 17.44 -8.41
C ASP A 540 6.63 18.10 -7.24
N THR A 541 5.72 17.36 -6.65
CA THR A 541 4.88 17.81 -5.54
C THR A 541 5.63 17.86 -4.22
N ILE A 542 6.72 17.10 -4.07
CA ILE A 542 7.66 17.23 -2.94
C ILE A 542 8.98 17.77 -3.48
N CYS A 543 9.33 18.97 -3.08
CA CYS A 543 10.61 19.57 -3.39
C CYS A 543 11.49 19.53 -2.15
N SER A 544 12.70 19.01 -2.26
CA SER A 544 13.68 18.95 -1.17
C SER A 544 14.88 19.83 -1.47
N MET A 545 15.71 20.08 -0.46
CA MET A 545 16.97 20.82 -0.62
C MET A 545 17.99 20.11 -1.55
N ILE A 546 17.77 18.84 -1.85
CA ILE A 546 18.62 18.01 -2.73
C ILE A 546 18.27 18.20 -4.21
N TYR A 547 17.29 19.06 -4.52
CA TYR A 547 16.94 19.36 -5.91
C TYR A 547 18.13 19.91 -6.67
N ASP A 548 18.31 19.44 -7.89
CA ASP A 548 19.43 19.73 -8.78
C ASP A 548 19.04 20.70 -9.92
N GLU A 549 19.90 20.82 -10.92
CA GLU A 549 19.70 21.64 -12.11
C GLU A 549 18.42 21.33 -12.91
N ARG A 550 17.78 20.22 -12.68
CA ARG A 550 16.51 19.79 -13.27
C ARG A 550 15.38 20.82 -13.05
N LEU A 551 15.44 21.56 -11.95
CA LEU A 551 14.52 22.64 -11.68
C LEU A 551 14.68 23.80 -12.68
N LEU A 552 15.93 24.10 -13.11
CA LEU A 552 16.20 25.09 -14.16
C LEU A 552 15.66 24.62 -15.52
N ASP A 553 15.80 23.34 -15.84
CA ASP A 553 15.27 22.78 -17.09
C ASP A 553 13.74 22.80 -17.09
N TYR A 554 13.12 22.57 -15.93
CA TYR A 554 11.68 22.73 -15.77
C TYR A 554 11.21 24.16 -16.10
N TRP A 555 11.88 25.17 -15.59
CA TRP A 555 11.52 26.57 -15.87
C TRP A 555 11.85 27.02 -17.30
N LYS A 556 12.90 26.46 -17.94
CA LYS A 556 13.14 26.66 -19.37
C LYS A 556 12.00 26.14 -20.23
N ILE A 557 11.42 24.98 -19.85
CA ILE A 557 10.30 24.34 -20.55
C ILE A 557 8.98 25.03 -20.22
N ASN A 558 8.79 25.46 -18.98
CA ASN A 558 7.59 26.09 -18.42
C ASN A 558 7.93 27.49 -17.84
N PRO A 559 8.18 28.52 -18.65
CA PRO A 559 8.61 29.83 -18.14
C PRO A 559 7.57 30.52 -17.24
N ASP A 560 6.28 30.20 -17.43
CA ASP A 560 5.16 30.68 -16.60
C ASP A 560 5.11 30.03 -15.21
N ARG A 561 6.01 29.08 -14.94
CA ARG A 561 6.20 28.41 -13.65
C ARG A 561 7.44 28.89 -12.89
N TYR A 562 8.15 29.94 -13.41
CA TYR A 562 9.21 30.54 -12.62
C TYR A 562 8.63 31.17 -11.35
N PRO A 563 9.20 30.96 -10.15
CA PRO A 563 8.56 31.37 -8.91
C PRO A 563 8.54 32.88 -8.70
N ASP A 564 7.43 33.38 -8.18
CA ASP A 564 7.31 34.72 -7.59
C ASP A 564 7.66 34.68 -6.10
N VAL A 565 7.39 33.55 -5.46
CA VAL A 565 7.56 33.30 -4.02
C VAL A 565 8.26 31.96 -3.80
N VAL A 566 9.24 31.97 -2.89
CA VAL A 566 9.93 30.76 -2.43
C VAL A 566 9.65 30.56 -0.95
N VAL A 567 9.13 29.40 -0.57
CA VAL A 567 8.78 29.05 0.81
C VAL A 567 9.64 27.87 1.26
N PHE A 568 10.36 28.05 2.37
CA PHE A 568 11.08 26.97 3.03
C PHE A 568 10.36 26.52 4.30
N GLU A 569 10.14 25.21 4.45
CA GLU A 569 9.57 24.64 5.65
C GLU A 569 10.66 24.32 6.68
N SER A 570 10.59 24.92 7.88
CA SER A 570 11.65 24.86 8.90
C SER A 570 11.85 23.50 9.58
N CYS A 571 11.06 22.49 9.23
CA CYS A 571 11.30 21.12 9.72
C CYS A 571 12.48 20.39 9.04
N TYR A 572 13.11 21.02 8.03
CA TYR A 572 14.29 20.52 7.32
C TYR A 572 15.63 21.04 7.87
N GLY A 573 15.68 21.42 9.15
CA GLY A 573 16.90 21.91 9.78
C GLY A 573 17.02 23.45 9.76
N ASP A 574 18.11 23.94 10.33
CA ASP A 574 18.46 25.37 10.26
C ASP A 574 18.84 25.66 8.81
N ILE A 575 17.96 26.38 8.08
CA ILE A 575 18.11 26.70 6.66
C ILE A 575 19.52 27.28 6.38
N ALA A 576 20.10 28.00 7.37
CA ALA A 576 21.43 28.55 7.27
C ALA A 576 22.56 27.48 7.31
N GLN A 577 22.38 26.37 8.05
CA GLN A 577 23.45 25.36 8.20
C GLN A 577 23.40 24.26 7.14
N GLU A 578 22.20 23.79 6.76
CA GLU A 578 22.05 22.75 5.72
C GLU A 578 21.93 23.36 4.31
N GLY A 579 21.51 24.63 4.21
CA GLY A 579 21.24 25.32 2.97
C GLY A 579 22.44 25.83 2.20
N GLU A 580 23.52 26.23 2.90
CA GLU A 580 24.66 26.94 2.28
C GLU A 580 25.38 26.17 1.15
N ASN A 581 25.20 24.85 1.07
CA ASN A 581 25.75 24.01 0.01
C ASN A 581 24.69 23.40 -0.92
N SER A 582 23.39 23.78 -0.79
CA SER A 582 22.36 23.24 -1.66
C SER A 582 22.22 24.05 -2.94
N PHE A 583 21.90 23.35 -4.05
CA PHE A 583 21.59 24.00 -5.32
C PHE A 583 20.49 25.07 -5.19
N ILE A 584 19.39 24.76 -4.48
CA ILE A 584 18.26 25.68 -4.31
C ILE A 584 18.66 26.94 -3.55
N TRP A 585 19.50 26.82 -2.52
CA TRP A 585 19.96 27.98 -1.75
C TRP A 585 20.88 28.89 -2.58
N ASN A 586 21.83 28.32 -3.32
CA ASN A 586 22.72 29.07 -4.19
C ASN A 586 21.92 29.77 -5.27
N TRP A 587 21.01 29.08 -5.95
CA TRP A 587 20.11 29.69 -6.93
C TRP A 587 19.24 30.78 -6.31
N LEU A 588 18.72 30.61 -5.09
CA LEU A 588 17.92 31.63 -4.40
C LEU A 588 18.70 32.90 -4.18
N MET A 589 19.98 32.80 -3.77
CA MET A 589 20.80 33.95 -3.46
C MET A 589 21.43 34.61 -4.69
N GLU A 590 21.80 33.82 -5.70
CA GLU A 590 22.53 34.32 -6.87
C GLU A 590 21.60 34.71 -8.02
N ASP A 591 20.56 33.93 -8.33
CA ASP A 591 19.69 34.10 -9.48
C ASP A 591 18.32 34.70 -9.13
N PHE A 592 17.67 34.18 -8.10
CA PHE A 592 16.36 34.68 -7.67
C PHE A 592 16.47 36.06 -7.01
N GLN A 593 17.49 36.28 -6.17
CA GLN A 593 17.81 37.53 -5.50
C GLN A 593 16.59 38.16 -4.80
N PRO A 594 16.10 37.56 -3.71
CA PRO A 594 14.87 38.02 -3.07
C PRO A 594 14.98 39.47 -2.58
N ALA A 595 13.98 40.28 -2.87
CA ALA A 595 13.84 41.63 -2.36
C ALA A 595 13.34 41.67 -0.91
N GLU A 596 12.58 40.69 -0.52
CA GLU A 596 11.99 40.60 0.82
C GLU A 596 12.15 39.18 1.41
N ARG A 597 12.46 39.09 2.72
CA ARG A 597 12.45 37.86 3.52
C ARG A 597 11.53 38.05 4.72
N LYS A 598 10.61 37.08 4.93
CA LYS A 598 9.73 36.99 6.11
C LYS A 598 9.93 35.69 6.83
N ASP A 599 10.23 35.74 8.11
CA ASP A 599 10.41 34.55 8.96
C ASP A 599 9.17 34.33 9.83
N TYR A 600 8.57 33.17 9.73
CA TYR A 600 7.47 32.70 10.57
C TYR A 600 7.91 31.47 11.40
N PRO A 601 7.16 31.04 12.41
CA PRO A 601 7.61 29.96 13.30
C PRO A 601 8.00 28.64 12.62
N TYR A 602 7.40 28.34 11.48
CA TYR A 602 7.61 27.07 10.77
C TYR A 602 7.82 27.19 9.26
N ILE A 603 7.80 28.38 8.73
CA ILE A 603 8.15 28.67 7.33
C ILE A 603 8.94 29.96 7.23
N THR A 604 9.86 30.00 6.27
CA THR A 604 10.52 31.24 5.83
C THR A 604 10.11 31.50 4.39
N VAL A 605 9.70 32.72 4.11
CA VAL A 605 9.20 33.15 2.79
C VAL A 605 10.12 34.16 2.19
N PHE A 606 10.50 33.97 0.92
CA PHE A 606 11.28 34.88 0.12
C PHE A 606 10.45 35.37 -1.07
N MET A 607 10.41 36.66 -1.31
CA MET A 607 9.67 37.28 -2.39
C MET A 607 10.59 38.12 -3.25
N ARG A 608 10.29 38.18 -4.55
CA ARG A 608 11.03 38.96 -5.54
C ARG A 608 10.56 40.42 -5.61
#